data_98045c34ba84807c69165e978a262868
#
_entry.id   98045c34ba84807c69165e978a262868
#
_cell.length_a   1.000
_cell.length_b   1.000
_cell.length_c   1.000
_cell.angle_alpha   90.00
_cell.angle_beta   90.00
_cell.angle_gamma   90.00
#
_symmetry.space_group_name_H-M   'P 1'
#
loop_
_entity.id
_entity.type
_entity.pdbx_description
1 polymer ?
#
loop_
_entity_poly.entity_id
_entity_poly.type
_entity_poly.pdbx_seq_one_letter_code
_entity_poly.pdbx_strand_id
1 'polypeptide(L)'
;VHLSSYFSHHTSEDLSLVKPGFYDKHGIRLLLGEAVKKIDRSNREVHSNKGTVVEYDKLVLATGSYPWVPPIQGSQHHECFVYRTIEDLKAIRSAAKSGKSGVVIGGGLLGLEAAGALKALGLETHVVEFAPVLMAEQLDGQGGQLLRRKIESMGVQVHTSKSTSEILMHGGRDAQHRLAFADGSTLEVDVVVFSTGIRPQDTLGRYCELAIAERGGVLIDDHCLTSDPDIYAIGECAAWQGRFFGLVAPGYKMAQITVDHLLGGDSRFEGADMSAKLKLLGVSVGSIGDAHGRTPGSHSYVFQDDQAGVYKKIVVSEDNSRLLGAVLVGDVDDYGNLLQLMLNALP
;
A
#
# COMPACT_ATOMS: atom_id res chain seq x y z
N VAL A 1 5.10 -1.53 7.38
CA VAL A 1 6.14 -0.50 7.56
C VAL A 1 5.48 0.71 8.19
N HIS A 2 5.98 1.17 9.33
CA HIS A 2 5.37 2.26 10.10
C HIS A 2 5.99 3.62 9.69
N LEU A 3 5.83 4.03 8.43
CA LEU A 3 6.38 5.31 7.95
C LEU A 3 5.85 6.50 8.76
N SER A 4 4.57 6.48 9.15
CA SER A 4 3.96 7.51 10.00
C SER A 4 4.66 7.69 11.35
N SER A 5 5.30 6.64 11.88
CA SER A 5 6.09 6.72 13.12
C SER A 5 7.27 7.67 13.03
N TYR A 6 7.79 7.92 11.81
CA TYR A 6 8.86 8.91 11.59
C TYR A 6 8.45 10.33 12.01
N PHE A 7 7.17 10.67 11.96
CA PHE A 7 6.66 11.96 12.46
C PHE A 7 6.50 11.99 13.99
N SER A 8 6.57 10.83 14.65
CA SER A 8 6.44 10.67 16.11
C SER A 8 7.79 10.50 16.82
N HIS A 9 8.83 11.24 16.39
CA HIS A 9 10.18 11.27 16.96
C HIS A 9 11.02 10.00 16.76
N HIS A 10 10.68 9.11 15.83
CA HIS A 10 11.55 7.99 15.44
C HIS A 10 12.60 8.44 14.41
N THR A 11 13.78 7.83 14.50
CA THR A 11 14.86 8.01 13.52
C THR A 11 14.72 6.97 12.40
N SER A 12 15.52 7.14 11.33
CA SER A 12 15.61 6.13 10.26
C SER A 12 16.09 4.78 10.79
N GLU A 13 16.98 4.80 11.79
CA GLU A 13 17.54 3.60 12.44
C GLU A 13 16.48 2.85 13.23
N ASP A 14 15.56 3.55 13.91
CA ASP A 14 14.44 2.94 14.65
C ASP A 14 13.45 2.22 13.72
N LEU A 15 13.43 2.57 12.44
CA LEU A 15 12.59 1.93 11.43
C LEU A 15 13.27 0.74 10.76
N SER A 16 14.52 0.42 11.11
CA SER A 16 15.26 -0.71 10.54
C SER A 16 14.59 -2.04 10.88
N LEU A 17 14.41 -2.90 9.87
CA LEU A 17 13.85 -4.25 10.03
C LEU A 17 14.90 -5.27 10.49
N VAL A 18 16.17 -4.92 10.46
CA VAL A 18 17.28 -5.80 10.83
C VAL A 18 18.14 -5.14 11.88
N LYS A 19 18.72 -5.96 12.77
CA LYS A 19 19.65 -5.47 13.80
C LYS A 19 20.99 -5.04 13.18
N PRO A 20 21.68 -4.06 13.77
CA PRO A 20 23.04 -3.70 13.37
C PRO A 20 23.95 -4.93 13.31
N GLY A 21 24.80 -5.01 12.29
CA GLY A 21 25.71 -6.14 12.08
C GLY A 21 25.09 -7.43 11.57
N PHE A 22 23.79 -7.45 11.24
CA PHE A 22 23.11 -8.64 10.72
C PHE A 22 23.78 -9.19 9.46
N TYR A 23 24.05 -8.34 8.48
CA TYR A 23 24.62 -8.76 7.20
C TYR A 23 26.02 -9.34 7.36
N ASP A 24 26.90 -8.69 8.12
CA ASP A 24 28.26 -9.16 8.38
C ASP A 24 28.25 -10.49 9.12
N LYS A 25 27.41 -10.62 10.15
CA LYS A 25 27.26 -11.86 10.93
C LYS A 25 26.86 -13.06 10.07
N HIS A 26 26.08 -12.82 9.02
CA HIS A 26 25.60 -13.89 8.12
C HIS A 26 26.38 -14.00 6.81
N GLY A 27 27.51 -13.28 6.66
CA GLY A 27 28.34 -13.30 5.45
C GLY A 27 27.64 -12.74 4.22
N ILE A 28 26.67 -11.83 4.42
CA ILE A 28 25.89 -11.22 3.34
C ILE A 28 26.58 -9.93 2.91
N ARG A 29 26.99 -9.85 1.64
CA ARG A 29 27.52 -8.62 1.07
C ARG A 29 26.37 -7.66 0.74
N LEU A 30 26.29 -6.56 1.47
CA LEU A 30 25.30 -5.51 1.27
C LEU A 30 25.92 -4.35 0.49
N LEU A 31 25.34 -3.99 -0.67
CA LEU A 31 25.73 -2.85 -1.50
C LEU A 31 24.69 -1.73 -1.37
N LEU A 32 25.02 -0.70 -0.60
CA LEU A 32 24.13 0.44 -0.36
C LEU A 32 24.39 1.58 -1.33
N GLY A 33 23.30 2.29 -1.70
CA GLY A 33 23.36 3.44 -2.59
C GLY A 33 23.77 3.07 -4.01
N GLU A 34 23.57 1.81 -4.41
CA GLU A 34 23.78 1.31 -5.77
C GLU A 34 22.47 0.76 -6.33
N ALA A 35 22.00 1.35 -7.42
CA ALA A 35 20.82 0.86 -8.11
C ALA A 35 21.24 -0.08 -9.27
N VAL A 36 20.62 -1.25 -9.35
CA VAL A 36 20.76 -2.13 -10.51
C VAL A 36 20.15 -1.44 -11.74
N LYS A 37 20.87 -1.46 -12.85
CA LYS A 37 20.47 -0.85 -14.14
C LYS A 37 20.26 -1.89 -15.24
N LYS A 38 20.97 -3.01 -15.19
CA LYS A 38 20.88 -4.05 -16.19
C LYS A 38 21.02 -5.44 -15.54
N ILE A 39 20.28 -6.39 -16.03
CA ILE A 39 20.46 -7.83 -15.81
C ILE A 39 20.86 -8.41 -17.15
N ASP A 40 22.03 -9.05 -17.21
CA ASP A 40 22.52 -9.80 -18.36
C ASP A 40 22.30 -11.28 -18.11
N ARG A 41 21.20 -11.81 -18.64
CA ARG A 41 20.81 -13.22 -18.45
C ARG A 41 21.76 -14.19 -19.11
N SER A 42 22.36 -13.80 -20.24
CA SER A 42 23.29 -14.67 -20.98
C SER A 42 24.58 -14.90 -20.22
N ASN A 43 25.09 -13.86 -19.57
CA ASN A 43 26.31 -13.91 -18.78
C ASN A 43 26.04 -14.16 -17.29
N ARG A 44 24.76 -14.16 -16.86
CA ARG A 44 24.33 -14.23 -15.46
C ARG A 44 24.95 -13.13 -14.59
N GLU A 45 24.88 -11.91 -15.06
CA GLU A 45 25.45 -10.74 -14.41
C GLU A 45 24.40 -9.69 -14.07
N VAL A 46 24.59 -9.02 -12.95
CA VAL A 46 23.82 -7.84 -12.53
C VAL A 46 24.74 -6.62 -12.53
N HIS A 47 24.36 -5.56 -13.22
CA HIS A 47 25.14 -4.33 -13.36
C HIS A 47 24.51 -3.17 -12.60
N SER A 48 25.27 -2.49 -11.76
CA SER A 48 24.86 -1.31 -11.00
C SER A 48 25.10 0.00 -11.76
N ASN A 49 24.47 1.08 -11.26
CA ASN A 49 24.70 2.44 -11.75
C ASN A 49 26.10 3.01 -11.39
N LYS A 50 26.86 2.31 -10.55
CA LYS A 50 28.24 2.67 -10.17
C LYS A 50 29.31 1.82 -10.86
N GLY A 51 28.89 0.95 -11.78
CA GLY A 51 29.80 0.08 -12.52
C GLY A 51 30.17 -1.21 -11.78
N THR A 52 29.57 -1.50 -10.64
CA THR A 52 29.71 -2.80 -9.98
C THR A 52 29.01 -3.87 -10.81
N VAL A 53 29.71 -4.98 -11.07
CA VAL A 53 29.18 -6.17 -11.72
C VAL A 53 29.18 -7.31 -10.71
N VAL A 54 28.08 -8.04 -10.60
CA VAL A 54 27.93 -9.20 -9.73
C VAL A 54 27.40 -10.37 -10.55
N GLU A 55 28.16 -11.46 -10.59
CA GLU A 55 27.72 -12.74 -11.17
C GLU A 55 26.75 -13.44 -10.22
N TYR A 56 25.81 -14.23 -10.76
CA TYR A 56 24.85 -15.00 -9.97
C TYR A 56 24.64 -16.41 -10.53
N ASP A 57 24.44 -17.36 -9.64
CA ASP A 57 23.89 -18.68 -9.96
C ASP A 57 22.36 -18.63 -9.94
N LYS A 58 21.80 -17.93 -8.95
CA LYS A 58 20.38 -17.65 -8.82
C LYS A 58 20.16 -16.18 -8.44
N LEU A 59 19.17 -15.56 -9.04
CA LEU A 59 18.81 -14.15 -8.82
C LEU A 59 17.39 -14.05 -8.25
N VAL A 60 17.22 -13.22 -7.22
CA VAL A 60 15.89 -12.91 -6.67
C VAL A 60 15.59 -11.42 -6.88
N LEU A 61 14.56 -11.11 -7.63
CA LEU A 61 14.05 -9.76 -7.79
C LEU A 61 13.10 -9.43 -6.64
N ALA A 62 13.50 -8.47 -5.80
CA ALA A 62 12.69 -7.96 -4.69
C ALA A 62 12.56 -6.43 -4.77
N THR A 63 12.36 -5.91 -5.99
CA THR A 63 12.41 -4.48 -6.32
C THR A 63 11.20 -3.69 -5.81
N GLY A 64 10.18 -4.37 -5.30
CA GLY A 64 9.01 -3.75 -4.68
C GLY A 64 8.11 -3.01 -5.68
N SER A 65 7.63 -1.84 -5.29
CA SER A 65 6.72 -1.02 -6.06
C SER A 65 7.08 0.46 -5.96
N TYR A 66 6.51 1.27 -6.83
CA TYR A 66 6.59 2.72 -6.78
C TYR A 66 5.19 3.35 -6.67
N PRO A 67 5.07 4.56 -6.07
CA PRO A 67 3.80 5.27 -6.00
C PRO A 67 3.28 5.59 -7.40
N TRP A 68 2.02 5.31 -7.63
CA TRP A 68 1.38 5.73 -8.86
C TRP A 68 0.80 7.14 -8.70
N VAL A 69 1.25 8.07 -9.53
CA VAL A 69 0.67 9.39 -9.65
C VAL A 69 -0.17 9.41 -10.92
N PRO A 70 -1.48 9.70 -10.84
CA PRO A 70 -2.32 9.83 -12.02
C PRO A 70 -1.78 10.91 -12.95
N PRO A 71 -2.03 10.81 -14.26
CA PRO A 71 -1.59 11.81 -15.24
C PRO A 71 -2.45 13.09 -15.16
N ILE A 72 -2.42 13.74 -14.00
CA ILE A 72 -3.09 14.99 -13.71
C ILE A 72 -2.16 16.13 -14.12
N GLN A 73 -2.66 17.08 -14.90
CA GLN A 73 -1.90 18.29 -15.25
C GLN A 73 -1.50 19.03 -13.97
N GLY A 74 -0.21 19.37 -13.85
CA GLY A 74 0.33 20.03 -12.67
C GLY A 74 0.75 19.10 -11.52
N SER A 75 0.62 17.79 -11.66
CA SER A 75 1.04 16.82 -10.63
C SER A 75 2.56 16.84 -10.34
N GLN A 76 3.36 17.46 -11.20
CA GLN A 76 4.81 17.63 -11.08
C GLN A 76 5.21 18.99 -10.49
N HIS A 77 4.26 19.80 -10.05
CA HIS A 77 4.57 21.10 -9.44
C HIS A 77 5.34 20.91 -8.12
N HIS A 78 6.09 21.96 -7.74
CA HIS A 78 6.69 22.06 -6.43
C HIS A 78 5.62 21.91 -5.33
N GLU A 79 5.96 21.29 -4.21
CA GLU A 79 5.03 20.99 -3.11
C GLU A 79 3.94 19.93 -3.46
N CYS A 80 4.13 19.17 -4.56
CA CYS A 80 3.41 17.95 -4.88
C CYS A 80 4.30 16.74 -4.58
N PHE A 81 3.92 15.95 -3.61
CA PHE A 81 4.74 14.86 -3.06
C PHE A 81 4.05 13.50 -3.23
N VAL A 82 4.83 12.44 -3.07
CA VAL A 82 4.36 11.08 -2.81
C VAL A 82 4.67 10.69 -1.36
N TYR A 83 4.08 9.59 -0.88
CA TYR A 83 4.25 9.10 0.48
C TYR A 83 4.81 7.68 0.45
N ARG A 84 6.15 7.54 0.33
CA ARG A 84 6.78 6.21 0.14
C ARG A 84 8.11 6.04 0.85
N THR A 85 8.98 7.05 0.84
CA THR A 85 10.35 6.99 1.38
C THR A 85 10.53 7.97 2.55
N ILE A 86 11.62 7.81 3.30
CA ILE A 86 11.99 8.78 4.35
C ILE A 86 12.29 10.15 3.75
N GLU A 87 12.84 10.18 2.53
CA GLU A 87 13.12 11.42 1.78
C GLU A 87 11.81 12.16 1.47
N ASP A 88 10.77 11.45 1.05
CA ASP A 88 9.43 12.04 0.85
C ASP A 88 8.90 12.64 2.15
N LEU A 89 9.04 11.91 3.27
CA LEU A 89 8.59 12.38 4.59
C LEU A 89 9.34 13.65 5.04
N LYS A 90 10.65 13.71 4.78
CA LYS A 90 11.47 14.91 5.05
C LYS A 90 11.01 16.09 4.21
N ALA A 91 10.73 15.87 2.92
CA ALA A 91 10.25 16.91 2.00
C ALA A 91 8.87 17.43 2.44
N ILE A 92 7.91 16.55 2.74
CA ILE A 92 6.58 16.91 3.26
C ILE A 92 6.71 17.70 4.57
N ARG A 93 7.55 17.26 5.51
CA ARG A 93 7.81 17.98 6.77
C ARG A 93 8.40 19.37 6.53
N SER A 94 9.25 19.52 5.52
CA SER A 94 9.84 20.82 5.16
C SER A 94 8.77 21.76 4.61
N ALA A 95 7.95 21.30 3.68
CA ALA A 95 6.86 22.06 3.08
C ALA A 95 5.81 22.49 4.12
N ALA A 96 5.47 21.61 5.05
CA ALA A 96 4.51 21.88 6.13
C ALA A 96 4.93 23.03 7.05
N LYS A 97 6.23 23.40 7.13
CA LYS A 97 6.69 24.51 7.99
C LYS A 97 6.19 25.89 7.51
N SER A 98 5.99 26.05 6.22
CA SER A 98 5.51 27.29 5.60
C SER A 98 4.05 27.20 5.18
N GLY A 99 3.51 25.99 5.03
CA GLY A 99 2.12 25.74 4.67
C GLY A 99 1.18 25.86 5.86
N LYS A 100 -0.10 26.15 5.56
CA LYS A 100 -1.22 26.17 6.51
C LYS A 100 -2.19 25.01 6.28
N SER A 101 -2.27 24.54 5.02
CA SER A 101 -3.22 23.52 4.57
C SER A 101 -2.55 22.46 3.71
N GLY A 102 -3.10 21.25 3.73
CA GLY A 102 -2.60 20.16 2.93
C GLY A 102 -3.70 19.20 2.51
N VAL A 103 -3.54 18.61 1.33
CA VAL A 103 -4.45 17.61 0.81
C VAL A 103 -3.73 16.31 0.50
N VAL A 104 -4.38 15.20 0.83
CA VAL A 104 -4.00 13.87 0.36
C VAL A 104 -4.99 13.46 -0.74
N ILE A 105 -4.47 13.14 -1.92
CA ILE A 105 -5.24 12.58 -3.03
C ILE A 105 -5.12 11.05 -2.92
N GLY A 106 -6.25 10.41 -2.55
CA GLY A 106 -6.38 8.98 -2.27
C GLY A 106 -6.79 8.72 -0.82
N GLY A 107 -7.96 8.13 -0.62
CA GLY A 107 -8.56 7.81 0.69
C GLY A 107 -8.39 6.36 1.11
N GLY A 108 -7.38 5.67 0.58
CA GLY A 108 -6.98 4.32 0.99
C GLY A 108 -6.09 4.33 2.24
N LEU A 109 -5.53 3.16 2.58
CA LEU A 109 -4.72 2.94 3.77
C LEU A 109 -3.61 3.98 3.95
N LEU A 110 -2.68 4.04 2.98
CA LEU A 110 -1.54 4.96 3.03
C LEU A 110 -1.97 6.43 2.95
N GLY A 111 -3.09 6.71 2.26
CA GLY A 111 -3.64 8.07 2.18
C GLY A 111 -4.12 8.58 3.52
N LEU A 112 -4.81 7.74 4.30
CA LEU A 112 -5.26 8.09 5.64
C LEU A 112 -4.09 8.19 6.64
N GLU A 113 -3.04 7.38 6.47
CA GLU A 113 -1.78 7.55 7.23
C GLU A 113 -1.11 8.90 6.90
N ALA A 114 -1.02 9.25 5.61
CA ALA A 114 -0.47 10.53 5.17
C ALA A 114 -1.31 11.71 5.69
N ALA A 115 -2.64 11.60 5.68
CA ALA A 115 -3.53 12.62 6.27
C ALA A 115 -3.29 12.79 7.78
N GLY A 116 -3.10 11.68 8.49
CA GLY A 116 -2.70 11.70 9.90
C GLY A 116 -1.36 12.43 10.12
N ALA A 117 -0.40 12.23 9.23
CA ALA A 117 0.89 12.89 9.26
C ALA A 117 0.77 14.41 9.00
N LEU A 118 0.02 14.85 7.98
CA LEU A 118 -0.24 16.26 7.69
C LEU A 118 -0.91 16.95 8.89
N LYS A 119 -1.91 16.30 9.48
CA LYS A 119 -2.59 16.80 10.68
C LYS A 119 -1.62 16.94 11.87
N ALA A 120 -0.76 15.93 12.11
CA ALA A 120 0.24 15.97 13.18
C ALA A 120 1.29 17.08 12.96
N LEU A 121 1.53 17.48 11.71
CA LEU A 121 2.37 18.61 11.36
C LEU A 121 1.64 19.98 11.51
N GLY A 122 0.38 20.00 11.91
CA GLY A 122 -0.40 21.19 12.18
C GLY A 122 -1.12 21.80 10.98
N LEU A 123 -1.19 21.08 9.86
CA LEU A 123 -1.89 21.56 8.67
C LEU A 123 -3.40 21.35 8.78
N GLU A 124 -4.20 22.30 8.29
CA GLU A 124 -5.58 22.05 7.90
C GLU A 124 -5.59 20.96 6.84
N THR A 125 -6.17 19.80 7.15
CA THR A 125 -5.97 18.58 6.38
C THR A 125 -7.22 18.17 5.63
N HIS A 126 -7.05 17.94 4.33
CA HIS A 126 -8.07 17.44 3.42
C HIS A 126 -7.70 16.06 2.88
N VAL A 127 -8.70 15.21 2.65
CA VAL A 127 -8.59 13.95 1.91
C VAL A 127 -9.52 14.02 0.72
N VAL A 128 -8.99 13.80 -0.47
CA VAL A 128 -9.74 13.72 -1.73
C VAL A 128 -9.74 12.26 -2.20
N GLU A 129 -10.93 11.68 -2.36
CA GLU A 129 -11.09 10.29 -2.79
C GLU A 129 -12.01 10.22 -4.02
N PHE A 130 -11.56 9.49 -5.04
CA PHE A 130 -12.34 9.25 -6.26
C PHE A 130 -13.55 8.35 -6.00
N ALA A 131 -13.38 7.33 -5.17
CA ALA A 131 -14.46 6.44 -4.78
C ALA A 131 -15.50 7.14 -3.89
N PRO A 132 -16.74 6.62 -3.82
CA PRO A 132 -17.80 7.21 -2.99
C PRO A 132 -17.54 7.04 -1.48
N VAL A 133 -16.62 6.17 -1.09
CA VAL A 133 -16.29 5.89 0.31
C VAL A 133 -14.78 5.78 0.51
N LEU A 134 -14.32 6.02 1.73
CA LEU A 134 -12.94 5.78 2.13
C LEU A 134 -12.67 4.28 2.20
N MET A 135 -11.43 3.89 1.88
CA MET A 135 -10.98 2.48 1.93
C MET A 135 -11.88 1.52 1.16
N ALA A 136 -12.33 1.92 -0.03
CA ALA A 136 -13.29 1.17 -0.85
C ALA A 136 -12.87 -0.29 -1.18
N GLU A 137 -11.59 -0.62 -1.11
CA GLU A 137 -11.10 -2.01 -1.28
C GLU A 137 -11.31 -2.87 -0.03
N GLN A 138 -11.29 -2.27 1.18
CA GLN A 138 -11.37 -2.97 2.46
C GLN A 138 -12.73 -2.86 3.13
N LEU A 139 -13.45 -1.77 2.88
CA LEU A 139 -14.72 -1.47 3.54
C LEU A 139 -15.86 -1.41 2.53
N ASP A 140 -17.03 -1.83 2.97
CA ASP A 140 -18.27 -1.59 2.25
C ASP A 140 -18.80 -0.15 2.48
N GLY A 141 -19.92 0.19 1.85
CA GLY A 141 -20.48 1.54 1.88
C GLY A 141 -20.74 2.06 3.29
N GLN A 142 -21.29 1.24 4.18
CA GLN A 142 -21.64 1.65 5.54
C GLN A 142 -20.41 1.79 6.43
N GLY A 143 -19.50 0.83 6.37
CA GLY A 143 -18.22 0.89 7.07
C GLY A 143 -17.39 2.10 6.67
N GLY A 144 -17.28 2.38 5.36
CA GLY A 144 -16.57 3.55 4.84
C GLY A 144 -17.21 4.88 5.25
N GLN A 145 -18.53 4.95 5.29
CA GLN A 145 -19.24 6.16 5.79
C GLN A 145 -19.01 6.39 7.29
N LEU A 146 -19.02 5.33 8.11
CA LEU A 146 -18.73 5.47 9.53
C LEU A 146 -17.28 5.92 9.74
N LEU A 147 -16.31 5.33 9.00
CA LEU A 147 -14.93 5.77 9.03
C LEU A 147 -14.80 7.25 8.68
N ARG A 148 -15.48 7.70 7.62
CA ARG A 148 -15.51 9.11 7.21
C ARG A 148 -15.98 10.00 8.36
N ARG A 149 -17.15 9.72 8.96
CA ARG A 149 -17.70 10.52 10.07
C ARG A 149 -16.70 10.63 11.25
N LYS A 150 -16.04 9.52 11.59
CA LYS A 150 -15.03 9.52 12.66
C LYS A 150 -13.82 10.39 12.30
N ILE A 151 -13.32 10.31 11.08
CA ILE A 151 -12.19 11.11 10.61
C ILE A 151 -12.55 12.60 10.54
N GLU A 152 -13.76 12.94 10.05
CA GLU A 152 -14.25 14.32 10.03
C GLU A 152 -14.42 14.89 11.45
N SER A 153 -14.88 14.09 12.42
CA SER A 153 -14.97 14.52 13.82
C SER A 153 -13.60 14.84 14.45
N MET A 154 -12.53 14.36 13.88
CA MET A 154 -11.17 14.69 14.28
C MET A 154 -10.61 15.95 13.57
N GLY A 155 -11.41 16.62 12.75
CA GLY A 155 -11.04 17.85 12.05
C GLY A 155 -10.27 17.63 10.74
N VAL A 156 -10.40 16.47 10.10
CA VAL A 156 -9.94 16.24 8.73
C VAL A 156 -11.14 16.38 7.79
N GLN A 157 -11.02 17.17 6.74
CA GLN A 157 -12.08 17.36 5.76
C GLN A 157 -12.01 16.26 4.68
N VAL A 158 -13.10 15.55 4.43
CA VAL A 158 -13.14 14.41 3.50
C VAL A 158 -14.04 14.72 2.30
N HIS A 159 -13.45 14.64 1.10
CA HIS A 159 -14.10 14.87 -0.18
C HIS A 159 -14.12 13.57 -0.98
N THR A 160 -15.21 12.81 -0.89
CA THR A 160 -15.43 11.58 -1.67
C THR A 160 -16.12 11.87 -3.00
N SER A 161 -16.07 10.93 -3.95
CA SER A 161 -16.58 11.08 -5.32
C SER A 161 -15.99 12.31 -6.03
N LYS A 162 -14.73 12.63 -5.76
CA LYS A 162 -14.02 13.76 -6.35
C LYS A 162 -12.90 13.29 -7.26
N SER A 163 -12.99 13.62 -8.54
CA SER A 163 -11.95 13.39 -9.53
C SER A 163 -11.15 14.66 -9.75
N THR A 164 -9.90 14.68 -9.31
CA THR A 164 -8.99 15.81 -9.59
C THR A 164 -8.60 15.79 -11.07
N SER A 165 -8.89 16.86 -11.79
CA SER A 165 -8.61 17.01 -13.22
C SER A 165 -7.32 17.79 -13.47
N GLU A 166 -7.01 18.78 -12.62
CA GLU A 166 -5.87 19.66 -12.79
C GLU A 166 -5.41 20.20 -11.43
N ILE A 167 -4.11 20.50 -11.33
CA ILE A 167 -3.49 21.22 -10.21
C ILE A 167 -2.83 22.46 -10.79
N LEU A 168 -3.33 23.63 -10.44
CA LEU A 168 -2.82 24.90 -10.87
C LEU A 168 -1.94 25.52 -9.77
N MET A 169 -0.80 26.11 -10.14
CA MET A 169 -0.07 26.97 -9.23
C MET A 169 -0.83 28.29 -9.07
N HIS A 170 -1.16 28.61 -7.85
CA HIS A 170 -1.84 29.86 -7.53
C HIS A 170 -0.82 30.88 -7.00
N GLY A 171 -0.61 31.95 -7.75
CA GLY A 171 0.30 33.04 -7.38
C GLY A 171 -0.24 33.96 -6.27
N GLY A 172 -1.18 33.47 -5.44
CA GLY A 172 -1.78 34.22 -4.34
C GLY A 172 -0.99 34.13 -3.03
N ARG A 173 -1.32 35.00 -2.08
CA ARG A 173 -0.67 35.06 -0.77
C ARG A 173 -1.11 33.96 0.20
N ASP A 174 -2.18 33.22 -0.09
CA ASP A 174 -2.91 32.38 0.89
C ASP A 174 -2.87 30.87 0.59
N ALA A 175 -2.53 30.44 -0.64
CA ALA A 175 -2.32 29.03 -0.99
C ALA A 175 -1.45 28.88 -2.23
N GLN A 176 -0.65 27.79 -2.32
CA GLN A 176 0.27 27.58 -3.45
C GLN A 176 -0.37 26.82 -4.60
N HIS A 177 -1.38 25.96 -4.33
CA HIS A 177 -2.03 25.11 -5.31
C HIS A 177 -3.55 25.26 -5.27
N ARG A 178 -4.15 25.23 -6.44
CA ARG A 178 -5.61 25.07 -6.62
C ARG A 178 -5.88 23.76 -7.36
N LEU A 179 -6.50 22.83 -6.67
CA LEU A 179 -7.03 21.63 -7.30
C LEU A 179 -8.36 21.97 -7.97
N ALA A 180 -8.49 21.61 -9.25
CA ALA A 180 -9.77 21.63 -9.96
C ALA A 180 -10.33 20.22 -10.04
N PHE A 181 -11.62 20.06 -9.78
CA PHE A 181 -12.31 18.78 -9.88
C PHE A 181 -13.19 18.69 -11.11
N ALA A 182 -13.46 17.48 -11.57
CA ALA A 182 -14.29 17.23 -12.77
C ALA A 182 -15.72 17.79 -12.66
N ASP A 183 -16.22 18.02 -11.44
CA ASP A 183 -17.53 18.62 -11.18
C ASP A 183 -17.52 20.17 -11.16
N GLY A 184 -16.38 20.78 -11.49
CA GLY A 184 -16.18 22.23 -11.53
C GLY A 184 -15.88 22.88 -10.18
N SER A 185 -15.91 22.14 -9.07
CA SER A 185 -15.49 22.67 -7.77
C SER A 185 -13.97 22.75 -7.66
N THR A 186 -13.47 23.51 -6.70
CA THR A 186 -12.03 23.72 -6.49
C THR A 186 -11.68 23.58 -5.00
N LEU A 187 -10.39 23.29 -4.72
CA LEU A 187 -9.81 23.27 -3.38
C LEU A 187 -8.42 23.97 -3.42
N GLU A 188 -8.21 24.91 -2.53
CA GLU A 188 -6.92 25.60 -2.41
C GLU A 188 -6.14 25.05 -1.21
N VAL A 189 -4.85 24.71 -1.43
CA VAL A 189 -3.98 24.12 -0.42
C VAL A 189 -2.52 24.49 -0.66
N ASP A 190 -1.67 24.36 0.36
CA ASP A 190 -0.25 24.60 0.25
C ASP A 190 0.54 23.33 -0.13
N VAL A 191 0.11 22.17 0.36
CA VAL A 191 0.82 20.89 0.20
C VAL A 191 -0.10 19.86 -0.42
N VAL A 192 0.36 19.17 -1.46
CA VAL A 192 -0.36 18.08 -2.12
C VAL A 192 0.43 16.77 -1.94
N VAL A 193 -0.24 15.72 -1.46
CA VAL A 193 0.35 14.40 -1.31
C VAL A 193 -0.46 13.38 -2.10
N PHE A 194 0.20 12.70 -3.05
CA PHE A 194 -0.40 11.62 -3.81
C PHE A 194 -0.28 10.29 -3.06
N SER A 195 -1.39 9.62 -2.86
CA SER A 195 -1.50 8.28 -2.31
C SER A 195 -2.56 7.44 -3.05
N THR A 196 -2.48 7.47 -4.37
CA THR A 196 -3.46 6.90 -5.33
C THR A 196 -3.16 5.45 -5.70
N GLY A 197 -2.37 4.75 -4.90
CA GLY A 197 -1.96 3.38 -5.12
C GLY A 197 -0.51 3.23 -5.57
N ILE A 198 -0.16 2.00 -5.94
CA ILE A 198 1.19 1.61 -6.31
C ILE A 198 1.21 0.90 -7.67
N ARG A 199 2.40 0.85 -8.28
CA ARG A 199 2.69 0.01 -9.45
C ARG A 199 3.90 -0.87 -9.15
N PRO A 200 3.90 -2.13 -9.60
CA PRO A 200 5.07 -3.01 -9.48
C PRO A 200 6.31 -2.40 -10.11
N GLN A 201 7.45 -2.49 -9.42
CA GLN A 201 8.74 -2.06 -9.97
C GLN A 201 9.33 -3.19 -10.81
N ASP A 202 8.79 -3.37 -12.01
CA ASP A 202 9.09 -4.44 -12.95
C ASP A 202 10.05 -4.03 -14.09
N THR A 203 10.59 -2.82 -14.04
CA THR A 203 11.44 -2.23 -15.10
C THR A 203 12.63 -3.12 -15.46
N LEU A 204 13.32 -3.69 -14.47
CA LEU A 204 14.44 -4.60 -14.72
C LEU A 204 13.99 -5.87 -15.43
N GLY A 205 12.84 -6.44 -15.01
CA GLY A 205 12.24 -7.61 -15.66
C GLY A 205 11.91 -7.33 -17.13
N ARG A 206 11.33 -6.17 -17.43
CA ARG A 206 11.04 -5.76 -18.82
C ARG A 206 12.30 -5.62 -19.65
N TYR A 207 13.35 -4.98 -19.12
CA TYR A 207 14.59 -4.74 -19.86
C TYR A 207 15.41 -6.02 -20.11
N CYS A 208 15.28 -7.04 -19.26
CA CYS A 208 15.88 -8.34 -19.49
C CYS A 208 14.89 -9.38 -20.06
N GLU A 209 13.77 -8.94 -20.60
CA GLU A 209 12.80 -9.77 -21.35
C GLU A 209 12.19 -10.92 -20.52
N LEU A 210 11.93 -10.70 -19.23
CA LEU A 210 11.10 -11.60 -18.43
C LEU A 210 9.62 -11.38 -18.79
N ALA A 211 8.81 -12.42 -18.63
CA ALA A 211 7.37 -12.33 -18.80
C ALA A 211 6.76 -11.38 -17.74
N ILE A 212 5.93 -10.44 -18.20
CA ILE A 212 5.30 -9.42 -17.35
C ILE A 212 3.78 -9.57 -17.47
N ALA A 213 3.07 -9.42 -16.36
CA ALA A 213 1.62 -9.44 -16.34
C ALA A 213 1.04 -8.20 -17.03
N GLU A 214 -0.17 -8.31 -17.58
CA GLU A 214 -0.87 -7.22 -18.29
C GLU A 214 -0.96 -5.93 -17.45
N ARG A 215 -1.24 -6.06 -16.17
CA ARG A 215 -1.35 -4.93 -15.23
C ARG A 215 -0.03 -4.54 -14.55
N GLY A 216 1.10 -5.11 -15.00
CA GLY A 216 2.44 -4.95 -14.45
C GLY A 216 2.79 -6.06 -13.44
N GLY A 217 4.08 -6.13 -13.11
CA GLY A 217 4.67 -7.14 -12.25
C GLY A 217 5.28 -8.31 -13.04
N VAL A 218 6.43 -8.79 -12.57
CA VAL A 218 7.10 -9.95 -13.16
C VAL A 218 6.26 -11.19 -12.88
N LEU A 219 5.84 -11.89 -13.95
CA LEU A 219 5.06 -13.12 -13.83
C LEU A 219 5.89 -14.21 -13.15
N ILE A 220 5.27 -14.86 -12.16
CA ILE A 220 5.86 -15.98 -11.43
C ILE A 220 4.90 -17.19 -11.43
N ASP A 221 5.50 -18.36 -11.30
CA ASP A 221 4.78 -19.60 -11.02
C ASP A 221 4.53 -19.80 -9.51
N ASP A 222 4.06 -20.98 -9.13
CA ASP A 222 3.77 -21.32 -7.73
C ASP A 222 5.03 -21.44 -6.85
N HIS A 223 6.22 -21.54 -7.43
CA HIS A 223 7.51 -21.53 -6.72
C HIS A 223 8.17 -20.15 -6.70
N CYS A 224 7.46 -19.11 -7.15
CA CYS A 224 7.97 -17.75 -7.34
C CYS A 224 9.06 -17.65 -8.43
N LEU A 225 9.19 -18.65 -9.30
CA LEU A 225 10.11 -18.68 -10.42
C LEU A 225 9.53 -17.87 -11.58
N THR A 226 10.38 -17.10 -12.25
CA THR A 226 10.00 -16.31 -13.43
C THR A 226 10.02 -17.14 -14.72
N SER A 227 9.90 -16.52 -15.88
CA SER A 227 10.12 -17.17 -17.18
C SER A 227 11.58 -17.58 -17.43
N ASP A 228 12.50 -17.23 -16.54
CA ASP A 228 13.89 -17.64 -16.54
C ASP A 228 14.15 -18.63 -15.37
N PRO A 229 14.75 -19.82 -15.61
CA PRO A 229 14.93 -20.86 -14.59
C PRO A 229 15.92 -20.48 -13.48
N ASP A 230 16.68 -19.39 -13.66
CA ASP A 230 17.66 -18.91 -12.68
C ASP A 230 17.21 -17.62 -11.98
N ILE A 231 16.00 -17.09 -12.31
CA ILE A 231 15.52 -15.83 -11.77
C ILE A 231 14.15 -16.00 -11.09
N TYR A 232 14.08 -15.61 -9.82
CA TYR A 232 12.86 -15.53 -9.02
C TYR A 232 12.40 -14.08 -8.88
N ALA A 233 11.11 -13.87 -8.59
CA ALA A 233 10.61 -12.56 -8.17
C ALA A 233 9.65 -12.70 -6.99
N ILE A 234 9.77 -11.79 -6.00
CA ILE A 234 9.00 -11.84 -4.76
C ILE A 234 8.48 -10.45 -4.36
N GLY A 235 7.42 -10.44 -3.57
CA GLY A 235 6.82 -9.19 -3.05
C GLY A 235 6.07 -8.38 -4.10
N GLU A 236 6.05 -7.06 -3.93
CA GLU A 236 5.20 -6.15 -4.73
C GLU A 236 5.60 -6.03 -6.20
N CYS A 237 6.81 -6.48 -6.60
CA CYS A 237 7.23 -6.50 -8.00
C CYS A 237 6.78 -7.77 -8.75
N ALA A 238 6.35 -8.81 -8.04
CA ALA A 238 5.92 -10.08 -8.59
C ALA A 238 4.41 -10.12 -8.86
N ALA A 239 4.01 -10.83 -9.90
CA ALA A 239 2.61 -11.10 -10.23
C ALA A 239 2.38 -12.61 -10.36
N TRP A 240 1.61 -13.16 -9.43
CA TRP A 240 1.18 -14.56 -9.43
C TRP A 240 -0.23 -14.65 -10.03
N GLN A 241 -0.41 -15.52 -11.02
CA GLN A 241 -1.67 -15.63 -11.78
C GLN A 241 -2.21 -14.28 -12.26
N GLY A 242 -1.31 -13.37 -12.69
CA GLY A 242 -1.65 -12.03 -13.16
C GLY A 242 -2.05 -11.03 -12.06
N ARG A 243 -1.94 -11.38 -10.80
CA ARG A 243 -2.29 -10.55 -9.63
C ARG A 243 -1.03 -10.18 -8.85
N PHE A 244 -0.89 -8.92 -8.47
CA PHE A 244 0.14 -8.47 -7.54
C PHE A 244 -0.47 -8.14 -6.17
N PHE A 245 0.36 -8.16 -5.14
CA PHE A 245 -0.05 -8.02 -3.74
C PHE A 245 0.59 -6.79 -3.12
N GLY A 246 -0.22 -5.82 -2.70
CA GLY A 246 0.22 -4.54 -2.12
C GLY A 246 0.41 -4.58 -0.59
N LEU A 247 0.71 -5.74 -0.01
CA LEU A 247 1.00 -5.91 1.41
C LEU A 247 2.33 -6.65 1.60
N VAL A 248 2.94 -6.49 2.78
CA VAL A 248 4.24 -7.10 3.08
C VAL A 248 4.16 -8.62 3.33
N ALA A 249 3.07 -9.10 3.94
CA ALA A 249 2.93 -10.51 4.32
C ALA A 249 3.02 -11.49 3.13
N PRO A 250 2.37 -11.24 1.97
CA PRO A 250 2.57 -12.06 0.77
C PRO A 250 4.04 -12.17 0.35
N GLY A 251 4.79 -11.07 0.42
CA GLY A 251 6.20 -11.05 0.08
C GLY A 251 7.05 -11.94 0.98
N TYR A 252 6.78 -11.99 2.27
CA TYR A 252 7.45 -12.93 3.19
C TYR A 252 7.10 -14.39 2.87
N LYS A 253 5.83 -14.69 2.56
CA LYS A 253 5.43 -16.05 2.15
C LYS A 253 6.13 -16.46 0.86
N MET A 254 6.19 -15.57 -0.14
CA MET A 254 6.94 -15.80 -1.38
C MET A 254 8.43 -16.05 -1.12
N ALA A 255 9.05 -15.28 -0.22
CA ALA A 255 10.46 -15.46 0.14
C ALA A 255 10.72 -16.83 0.77
N GLN A 256 9.84 -17.30 1.67
CA GLN A 256 9.95 -18.63 2.27
C GLN A 256 9.85 -19.74 1.22
N ILE A 257 8.90 -19.64 0.30
CA ILE A 257 8.70 -20.59 -0.80
C ILE A 257 9.90 -20.59 -1.74
N THR A 258 10.44 -19.43 -2.09
CA THR A 258 11.65 -19.30 -2.91
C THR A 258 12.83 -19.99 -2.24
N VAL A 259 13.04 -19.81 -0.94
CA VAL A 259 14.12 -20.47 -0.20
C VAL A 259 13.93 -21.99 -0.16
N ASP A 260 12.70 -22.45 0.10
CA ASP A 260 12.39 -23.89 0.10
C ASP A 260 12.70 -24.52 -1.26
N HIS A 261 12.26 -23.91 -2.36
CA HIS A 261 12.51 -24.39 -3.71
C HIS A 261 14.02 -24.36 -4.07
N LEU A 262 14.77 -23.34 -3.67
CA LEU A 262 16.22 -23.26 -3.85
C LEU A 262 16.98 -24.39 -3.10
N LEU A 263 16.40 -24.91 -2.02
CA LEU A 263 16.94 -26.03 -1.22
C LEU A 263 16.42 -27.40 -1.69
N GLY A 264 15.63 -27.45 -2.77
CA GLY A 264 15.10 -28.69 -3.35
C GLY A 264 13.75 -29.13 -2.77
N GLY A 265 13.07 -28.26 -2.02
CA GLY A 265 11.69 -28.47 -1.58
C GLY A 265 10.66 -28.19 -2.68
N ASP A 266 9.37 -28.48 -2.41
CA ASP A 266 8.23 -28.32 -3.35
C ASP A 266 7.08 -27.50 -2.75
N SER A 267 7.37 -26.62 -1.79
CA SER A 267 6.37 -25.69 -1.24
C SER A 267 5.85 -24.75 -2.32
N ARG A 268 4.53 -24.50 -2.29
CA ARG A 268 3.85 -23.71 -3.34
C ARG A 268 3.17 -22.47 -2.79
N PHE A 269 3.20 -21.41 -3.59
CA PHE A 269 2.43 -20.21 -3.33
C PHE A 269 1.00 -20.40 -3.84
N GLU A 270 0.07 -20.45 -2.94
CA GLU A 270 -1.36 -20.62 -3.22
C GLU A 270 -2.15 -19.32 -3.04
N GLY A 271 -1.45 -18.19 -3.16
CA GLY A 271 -1.97 -16.87 -2.84
C GLY A 271 -1.71 -16.49 -1.38
N ALA A 272 -2.25 -15.34 -1.00
CA ALA A 272 -2.11 -14.80 0.35
C ALA A 272 -3.43 -14.21 0.83
N ASP A 273 -3.69 -14.37 2.11
CA ASP A 273 -4.75 -13.66 2.80
C ASP A 273 -4.43 -12.15 2.82
N MET A 274 -5.38 -11.34 2.37
CA MET A 274 -5.28 -9.88 2.31
C MET A 274 -6.02 -9.21 3.47
N SER A 275 -6.40 -9.97 4.48
CA SER A 275 -7.02 -9.44 5.69
C SER A 275 -6.09 -8.44 6.39
N ALA A 276 -6.65 -7.38 6.91
CA ALA A 276 -5.90 -6.30 7.53
C ALA A 276 -6.60 -5.77 8.79
N LYS A 277 -5.83 -5.61 9.86
CA LYS A 277 -6.23 -4.90 11.08
C LYS A 277 -5.39 -3.63 11.21
N LEU A 278 -6.04 -2.49 11.21
CA LEU A 278 -5.42 -1.18 11.05
C LEU A 278 -5.92 -0.20 12.10
N LYS A 279 -5.10 0.80 12.41
CA LYS A 279 -5.52 1.96 13.20
C LYS A 279 -5.20 3.23 12.43
N LEU A 280 -6.23 3.86 11.87
CA LEU A 280 -6.13 5.00 10.97
C LEU A 280 -6.63 6.25 11.67
N LEU A 281 -5.77 7.27 11.83
CA LEU A 281 -6.12 8.48 12.59
C LEU A 281 -6.82 8.16 13.93
N GLY A 282 -6.41 7.08 14.60
CA GLY A 282 -7.02 6.65 15.87
C GLY A 282 -8.25 5.75 15.74
N VAL A 283 -8.84 5.59 14.55
CA VAL A 283 -9.97 4.68 14.29
C VAL A 283 -9.46 3.28 13.99
N SER A 284 -9.95 2.30 14.74
CA SER A 284 -9.67 0.89 14.49
C SER A 284 -10.54 0.37 13.34
N VAL A 285 -9.89 -0.32 12.39
CA VAL A 285 -10.53 -0.91 11.20
C VAL A 285 -10.04 -2.34 11.01
N GLY A 286 -10.95 -3.26 10.71
CA GLY A 286 -10.65 -4.63 10.34
C GLY A 286 -11.36 -5.01 9.03
N SER A 287 -10.63 -5.66 8.13
CA SER A 287 -11.17 -6.26 6.91
C SER A 287 -10.66 -7.69 6.81
N ILE A 288 -11.54 -8.65 6.59
CA ILE A 288 -11.23 -10.08 6.58
C ILE A 288 -11.86 -10.68 5.33
N GLY A 289 -11.08 -11.45 4.56
CA GLY A 289 -11.52 -12.26 3.43
C GLY A 289 -12.44 -11.52 2.45
N ASP A 290 -13.57 -12.12 2.11
CA ASP A 290 -14.60 -11.50 1.24
C ASP A 290 -15.44 -10.46 1.99
N ALA A 291 -14.82 -9.34 2.34
CA ALA A 291 -15.44 -8.23 3.06
C ALA A 291 -16.65 -7.63 2.33
N HIS A 292 -16.69 -7.75 1.00
CA HIS A 292 -17.76 -7.20 0.17
C HIS A 292 -18.93 -8.14 -0.06
N GLY A 293 -18.78 -9.45 0.22
CA GLY A 293 -19.81 -10.46 -0.07
C GLY A 293 -19.95 -10.69 -1.58
N ARG A 294 -18.83 -10.82 -2.30
CA ARG A 294 -18.80 -11.08 -3.74
C ARG A 294 -18.97 -12.56 -4.08
N THR A 295 -18.81 -13.43 -3.09
CA THR A 295 -19.00 -14.86 -3.25
C THR A 295 -20.47 -15.14 -3.58
N PRO A 296 -20.78 -15.82 -4.71
CA PRO A 296 -22.15 -16.14 -5.08
C PRO A 296 -22.88 -16.92 -3.97
N GLY A 297 -24.13 -16.54 -3.68
CA GLY A 297 -24.95 -17.16 -2.64
C GLY A 297 -24.63 -16.73 -1.22
N SER A 298 -23.58 -15.93 -0.99
CA SER A 298 -23.23 -15.48 0.36
C SER A 298 -24.28 -14.58 0.99
N HIS A 299 -24.41 -14.65 2.31
CA HIS A 299 -25.26 -13.80 3.12
C HIS A 299 -24.44 -12.85 3.98
N SER A 300 -24.97 -11.65 4.25
CA SER A 300 -24.31 -10.67 5.13
C SER A 300 -25.19 -10.36 6.33
N TYR A 301 -24.59 -10.33 7.52
CA TYR A 301 -25.21 -9.89 8.76
C TYR A 301 -24.50 -8.65 9.26
N VAL A 302 -25.26 -7.62 9.63
CA VAL A 302 -24.74 -6.31 10.03
C VAL A 302 -25.18 -5.98 11.43
N PHE A 303 -24.24 -5.53 12.25
CA PHE A 303 -24.47 -4.86 13.51
C PHE A 303 -23.94 -3.43 13.42
N GLN A 304 -24.77 -2.45 13.75
CA GLN A 304 -24.40 -1.04 13.77
C GLN A 304 -24.89 -0.37 15.04
N ASP A 305 -23.97 0.31 15.72
CA ASP A 305 -24.29 1.19 16.87
C ASP A 305 -23.70 2.57 16.57
N ASP A 306 -24.57 3.49 16.14
CA ASP A 306 -24.16 4.86 15.81
C ASP A 306 -23.74 5.67 17.03
N GLN A 307 -24.29 5.37 18.23
CA GLN A 307 -23.93 6.05 19.46
C GLN A 307 -22.51 5.66 19.93
N ALA A 308 -22.20 4.37 19.92
CA ALA A 308 -20.85 3.86 20.19
C ALA A 308 -19.88 4.08 19.00
N GLY A 309 -20.43 4.37 17.82
CA GLY A 309 -19.64 4.51 16.58
C GLY A 309 -19.00 3.18 16.19
N VAL A 310 -19.78 2.10 16.19
CA VAL A 310 -19.34 0.73 15.87
C VAL A 310 -20.12 0.21 14.68
N TYR A 311 -19.42 -0.38 13.74
CA TYR A 311 -19.96 -1.11 12.61
C TYR A 311 -19.26 -2.46 12.51
N LYS A 312 -20.04 -3.53 12.48
CA LYS A 312 -19.56 -4.90 12.25
C LYS A 312 -20.43 -5.58 11.20
N LYS A 313 -19.79 -6.15 10.22
CA LYS A 313 -20.42 -6.99 9.19
C LYS A 313 -19.70 -8.32 9.11
N ILE A 314 -20.43 -9.41 9.04
CA ILE A 314 -19.90 -10.70 8.68
C ILE A 314 -20.54 -11.16 7.37
N VAL A 315 -19.76 -11.89 6.58
CA VAL A 315 -20.21 -12.54 5.34
C VAL A 315 -20.03 -14.04 5.52
N VAL A 316 -21.11 -14.78 5.29
CA VAL A 316 -21.14 -16.23 5.47
C VAL A 316 -21.55 -16.93 4.17
N SER A 317 -21.23 -18.22 4.06
CA SER A 317 -21.65 -19.08 2.95
C SER A 317 -23.17 -19.19 2.84
N GLU A 318 -23.66 -19.65 1.68
CA GLU A 318 -25.09 -19.82 1.38
C GLU A 318 -25.82 -20.66 2.43
N ASP A 319 -25.17 -21.70 2.94
CA ASP A 319 -25.70 -22.58 3.99
C ASP A 319 -25.47 -22.06 5.41
N ASN A 320 -24.89 -20.87 5.56
CA ASN A 320 -24.49 -20.24 6.82
C ASN A 320 -23.48 -21.06 7.66
N SER A 321 -22.80 -22.03 7.07
CA SER A 321 -21.89 -22.92 7.80
C SER A 321 -20.45 -22.39 7.89
N ARG A 322 -20.08 -21.38 7.10
CA ARG A 322 -18.69 -20.86 7.04
C ARG A 322 -18.64 -19.34 6.99
N LEU A 323 -17.70 -18.79 7.72
CA LEU A 323 -17.33 -17.38 7.59
C LEU A 323 -16.47 -17.17 6.35
N LEU A 324 -16.89 -16.27 5.46
CA LEU A 324 -16.20 -15.92 4.23
C LEU A 324 -15.44 -14.58 4.35
N GLY A 325 -15.94 -13.68 5.18
CA GLY A 325 -15.33 -12.38 5.37
C GLY A 325 -15.99 -11.57 6.48
N ALA A 326 -15.33 -10.45 6.81
CA ALA A 326 -15.87 -9.49 7.78
C ALA A 326 -15.34 -8.07 7.55
N VAL A 327 -16.15 -7.09 7.98
CA VAL A 327 -15.77 -5.67 8.09
C VAL A 327 -16.01 -5.22 9.53
N LEU A 328 -15.02 -4.59 10.14
CA LEU A 328 -15.09 -4.05 11.50
C LEU A 328 -14.63 -2.60 11.48
N VAL A 329 -15.40 -1.67 12.03
CA VAL A 329 -15.01 -0.26 12.19
C VAL A 329 -15.36 0.21 13.59
N GLY A 330 -14.42 0.84 14.26
CA GLY A 330 -14.57 1.37 15.62
C GLY A 330 -14.14 0.34 16.67
N ASP A 331 -14.79 -0.81 16.73
CA ASP A 331 -14.42 -1.95 17.55
C ASP A 331 -13.93 -3.11 16.68
N VAL A 332 -12.72 -3.58 16.94
CA VAL A 332 -12.05 -4.68 16.21
C VAL A 332 -11.57 -5.80 17.13
N ASP A 333 -12.14 -5.93 18.31
CA ASP A 333 -11.72 -6.92 19.30
C ASP A 333 -11.94 -8.35 18.80
N ASP A 334 -13.01 -8.57 18.05
CA ASP A 334 -13.33 -9.87 17.46
C ASP A 334 -12.47 -10.24 16.23
N TYR A 335 -11.61 -9.33 15.73
CA TYR A 335 -10.85 -9.54 14.51
C TYR A 335 -10.07 -10.86 14.50
N GLY A 336 -9.36 -11.17 15.59
CA GLY A 336 -8.54 -12.38 15.69
C GLY A 336 -9.37 -13.66 15.61
N ASN A 337 -10.50 -13.70 16.29
CA ASN A 337 -11.40 -14.85 16.29
C ASN A 337 -12.05 -15.05 14.91
N LEU A 338 -12.56 -13.97 14.31
CA LEU A 338 -13.17 -14.03 12.98
C LEU A 338 -12.16 -14.45 11.91
N LEU A 339 -10.92 -13.96 11.99
CA LEU A 339 -9.85 -14.38 11.08
C LEU A 339 -9.57 -15.88 11.20
N GLN A 340 -9.48 -16.42 12.43
CA GLN A 340 -9.25 -17.85 12.65
C GLN A 340 -10.43 -18.70 12.18
N LEU A 341 -11.67 -18.27 12.39
CA LEU A 341 -12.87 -18.95 11.86
C LEU A 341 -12.80 -19.06 10.34
N MET A 342 -12.47 -17.97 9.66
CA MET A 342 -12.35 -17.95 8.20
C MET A 342 -11.20 -18.82 7.69
N LEU A 343 -9.99 -18.66 8.24
CA LEU A 343 -8.79 -19.39 7.77
C LEU A 343 -8.87 -20.90 7.99
N ASN A 344 -9.50 -21.33 9.07
CA ASN A 344 -9.64 -22.75 9.41
C ASN A 344 -10.96 -23.34 8.90
N ALA A 345 -11.76 -22.56 8.14
CA ALA A 345 -13.08 -22.98 7.65
C ALA A 345 -13.97 -23.57 8.77
N LEU A 346 -13.86 -23.01 9.97
CA LEU A 346 -14.67 -23.43 11.12
C LEU A 346 -16.09 -22.86 11.01
N PRO A 347 -17.10 -23.63 11.47
CA PRO A 347 -18.50 -23.18 11.47
C PRO A 347 -18.76 -22.06 12.44
#